data_c4e0d2796ec82bba9d017bfcb1f83bc1
#
_entry.id   c4e0d2796ec82bba9d017bfcb1f83bc1
#
_cell.length_a   1.000
_cell.length_b   1.000
_cell.length_c   1.000
_cell.angle_alpha   90.00
_cell.angle_beta   90.00
_cell.angle_gamma   90.00
#
_symmetry.space_group_name_H-M   'P 1'
#
loop_
_entity.id
_entity.type
_entity.pdbx_description
1 polymer ?
#
loop_
_entity_poly.entity_id
_entity_poly.type
_entity_poly.pdbx_seq_one_letter_code
_entity_poly.pdbx_strand_id
1 'polypeptide(L)'
;ANTSTLSGSFNITNQVPEITIFTALNPDAGTGSSINDRAWFNIPAQGAISFRWGANDDDLKQATLTTVPGPGTPATDGPTSLAYGWDWASGNMAEGTWSPRLTVYDQSGLSNTSTFHIGIDRTGPTIGTITVGDGSTWHRSGSITISNIMTSANDGQGSGVESIQYMVAGASSWTSTTSDSLTLAFAEGTHELIVRAIDRVGNIGANQTIEINVDETDPVPLGWTVDELTTSRIGPANVSFNAEDLGSGMDNVSSYIQYGFDSNGVGQTPDISGRWLNLGVNGLDGQIGLSSWVTKSRQHIMLRAFLQDEAGNTYTTESASFQILPGLDLYWNATQTNLDRLVVRPGEQNGNITITSVLESNQDYPGSVIVRLESAPADRSSTVEWTVMETRNLPFGTLSNSTETVTWQYTVPTSGQFDLRLVIDFANVIDEFDESNNANYLVVTGASLDAPGTVPSFAPSLLLIILVGFGLSLLQRKTRD
;
A
#
# COMPACT_ATOMS: atom_id res chain seq x y z
N ALA A 1 38.79 73.71 96.15
CA ALA A 1 39.01 72.78 94.96
C ALA A 1 37.65 72.43 94.38
N ASN A 2 37.45 72.88 93.22
CA ASN A 2 36.27 72.52 92.42
C ASN A 2 36.60 71.27 91.56
N THR A 3 36.02 70.24 91.90
CA THR A 3 36.04 69.03 91.06
C THR A 3 34.79 69.06 90.16
N SER A 4 35.00 69.33 88.88
CA SER A 4 33.98 69.23 87.87
C SER A 4 34.07 67.74 87.38
N THR A 5 33.02 67.02 87.58
CA THR A 5 32.83 65.67 87.01
C THR A 5 32.24 65.87 85.60
N LEU A 6 33.03 65.52 84.60
CA LEU A 6 32.56 65.33 83.24
C LEU A 6 31.77 64.01 83.20
N SER A 7 30.48 64.07 83.06
CA SER A 7 29.67 62.89 82.67
C SER A 7 29.47 62.88 81.16
N GLY A 8 30.26 62.15 80.47
CA GLY A 8 30.02 61.87 79.07
C GLY A 8 29.28 60.52 78.98
N SER A 9 28.09 60.50 78.44
CA SER A 9 27.41 59.26 78.02
C SER A 9 28.00 58.81 76.75
N PHE A 10 28.72 57.71 76.75
CA PHE A 10 29.09 57.02 75.51
C PHE A 10 27.92 56.12 75.14
N ASN A 11 27.40 56.34 73.99
CA ASN A 11 26.46 55.42 73.37
C ASN A 11 27.29 54.38 72.65
N ILE A 12 27.47 53.27 73.29
CA ILE A 12 28.04 52.10 72.58
C ILE A 12 26.91 51.46 71.81
N THR A 13 26.87 51.75 70.53
CA THR A 13 25.95 51.04 69.61
C THR A 13 26.60 49.71 69.28
N ASN A 14 26.11 48.65 69.87
CA ASN A 14 26.49 47.30 69.42
C ASN A 14 26.02 47.09 67.98
N GLN A 15 26.86 46.53 67.14
CA GLN A 15 26.61 46.30 65.73
C GLN A 15 26.20 44.85 65.52
N VAL A 16 25.51 44.59 64.43
CA VAL A 16 25.15 43.22 63.98
C VAL A 16 26.41 42.56 63.47
N PRO A 17 26.68 41.31 63.78
CA PRO A 17 27.82 40.58 63.22
C PRO A 17 27.89 40.65 61.71
N GLU A 18 29.07 40.81 61.14
CA GLU A 18 29.35 40.75 59.70
C GLU A 18 29.71 39.33 59.28
N ILE A 19 29.03 38.74 58.31
CA ILE A 19 29.46 37.50 57.69
C ILE A 19 30.37 37.87 56.53
N THR A 20 31.69 37.61 56.72
CA THR A 20 32.73 37.97 55.75
C THR A 20 32.87 36.96 54.62
N ILE A 21 32.53 35.72 54.86
CA ILE A 21 32.50 34.64 53.86
C ILE A 21 31.46 33.60 54.28
N PHE A 22 30.70 33.08 53.32
CA PHE A 22 29.93 31.85 53.41
C PHE A 22 29.94 31.17 52.05
N THR A 23 30.62 30.02 51.98
CA THR A 23 30.81 29.28 50.71
C THR A 23 30.76 27.79 50.95
N ALA A 24 30.53 27.04 49.91
CA ALA A 24 30.70 25.61 49.88
C ALA A 24 31.91 25.23 49.01
N LEU A 25 32.55 24.13 49.38
CA LEU A 25 33.68 23.55 48.63
C LEU A 25 33.32 22.15 48.22
N ASN A 26 33.65 21.80 46.97
CA ASN A 26 33.55 20.41 46.51
C ASN A 26 34.81 19.64 46.94
N PRO A 27 34.70 18.64 47.81
CA PRO A 27 35.83 17.87 48.25
C PRO A 27 36.49 17.02 47.17
N ASP A 28 35.71 16.61 46.14
CA ASP A 28 36.17 15.77 45.03
C ASP A 28 37.06 16.57 44.04
N ALA A 29 37.02 17.87 44.07
CA ALA A 29 37.85 18.70 43.17
C ALA A 29 39.31 18.85 43.62
N GLY A 30 39.74 18.17 44.69
CA GLY A 30 41.15 18.02 45.14
C GLY A 30 41.87 19.29 45.63
N THR A 31 41.30 20.47 45.46
CA THR A 31 41.93 21.78 45.73
C THR A 31 41.05 22.76 46.47
N GLY A 32 39.88 22.35 46.97
CA GLY A 32 39.01 23.23 47.75
C GLY A 32 38.53 24.46 47.00
N SER A 33 38.20 24.34 45.72
CA SER A 33 37.63 25.46 44.98
C SER A 33 36.24 25.77 45.46
N SER A 34 35.94 27.07 45.64
CA SER A 34 34.60 27.55 45.95
C SER A 34 33.59 27.17 44.87
N ILE A 35 32.44 26.75 45.32
CA ILE A 35 31.31 26.48 44.43
C ILE A 35 30.43 27.74 44.27
N ASN A 36 29.87 27.92 43.10
CA ASN A 36 28.90 29.00 42.89
C ASN A 36 27.59 28.71 43.65
N ASP A 37 26.93 29.74 44.11
CA ASP A 37 25.57 29.61 44.62
C ASP A 37 24.66 29.03 43.53
N ARG A 38 23.77 28.06 43.88
CA ARG A 38 22.89 27.28 43.01
C ARG A 38 23.60 26.25 42.12
N ALA A 39 24.81 25.87 42.43
CA ALA A 39 25.48 24.76 41.75
C ALA A 39 24.82 23.42 42.07
N TRP A 40 24.83 22.52 41.10
CA TRP A 40 24.38 21.14 41.22
C TRP A 40 25.59 20.19 41.33
N PHE A 41 25.41 19.08 42.03
CA PHE A 41 26.46 18.08 42.28
C PHE A 41 25.94 16.67 42.13
N ASN A 42 26.68 15.86 41.39
CA ASN A 42 26.59 14.41 41.43
C ASN A 42 27.59 13.88 42.46
N ILE A 43 27.20 13.94 43.72
CA ILE A 43 28.05 13.45 44.80
C ILE A 43 27.69 12.02 45.12
N PRO A 44 28.64 11.07 45.06
CA PRO A 44 28.42 9.68 45.49
C PRO A 44 27.88 9.62 46.91
N ALA A 45 27.13 8.58 47.26
CA ALA A 45 26.54 8.40 48.58
C ALA A 45 27.55 8.46 49.74
N GLN A 46 28.81 8.34 49.44
CA GLN A 46 29.94 8.41 50.40
C GLN A 46 30.67 9.76 50.38
N GLY A 47 30.27 10.68 49.47
CA GLY A 47 30.88 12.00 49.40
C GLY A 47 30.35 12.97 50.44
N ALA A 48 30.94 14.17 50.51
CA ALA A 48 30.52 15.25 51.40
C ALA A 48 30.67 16.62 50.70
N ILE A 49 29.83 17.59 51.09
CA ILE A 49 30.03 19.00 50.75
C ILE A 49 30.59 19.71 51.98
N SER A 50 31.68 20.41 51.80
CA SER A 50 32.32 21.17 52.90
C SER A 50 31.85 22.60 52.88
N PHE A 51 31.20 23.08 53.91
CA PHE A 51 30.86 24.48 54.10
C PHE A 51 31.98 25.19 54.86
N ARG A 52 32.29 26.44 54.45
CA ARG A 52 33.27 27.30 55.07
C ARG A 52 32.63 28.68 55.24
N TRP A 53 32.85 29.26 56.45
CA TRP A 53 32.38 30.59 56.76
C TRP A 53 33.38 31.36 57.58
N GLY A 54 33.29 32.68 57.53
CA GLY A 54 33.98 33.61 58.39
C GLY A 54 33.00 34.71 58.83
N ALA A 55 33.18 35.18 60.04
CA ALA A 55 32.43 36.26 60.57
C ALA A 55 33.37 37.19 61.37
N ASN A 56 32.93 38.46 61.48
CA ASN A 56 33.66 39.52 62.17
C ASN A 56 32.72 40.32 63.06
N ASP A 57 33.08 40.46 64.34
CA ASP A 57 32.40 41.31 65.33
C ASP A 57 33.32 41.43 66.58
N ASP A 58 33.07 42.45 67.40
CA ASP A 58 33.85 42.68 68.63
C ASP A 58 33.49 41.69 69.77
N ASP A 59 32.27 41.08 69.67
CA ASP A 59 31.74 40.22 70.73
C ASP A 59 31.01 38.98 70.19
N LEU A 60 31.55 38.33 69.15
CA LEU A 60 30.99 37.11 68.57
C LEU A 60 30.71 36.04 69.64
N LYS A 61 29.51 35.42 69.51
CA LYS A 61 29.08 34.39 70.47
C LYS A 61 29.02 32.99 69.84
N GLN A 62 28.34 32.87 68.75
CA GLN A 62 28.15 31.58 68.10
C GLN A 62 27.74 31.73 66.61
N ALA A 63 28.03 30.70 65.83
CA ALA A 63 27.52 30.49 64.50
C ALA A 63 26.73 29.17 64.46
N THR A 64 25.56 29.21 63.79
CA THR A 64 24.75 28.01 63.55
C THR A 64 24.54 27.81 62.07
N LEU A 65 24.81 26.60 61.58
CA LEU A 65 24.50 26.21 60.22
C LEU A 65 23.30 25.26 60.26
N THR A 66 22.23 25.63 59.59
CA THR A 66 21.02 24.82 59.46
C THR A 66 20.72 24.51 57.99
N THR A 67 20.14 23.35 57.72
CA THR A 67 19.67 22.94 56.42
C THR A 67 18.15 22.70 56.45
N VAL A 68 17.45 23.07 55.44
CA VAL A 68 16.00 22.84 55.37
C VAL A 68 15.66 22.07 54.09
N PRO A 69 14.98 20.93 54.19
CA PRO A 69 14.82 20.09 55.38
C PRO A 69 16.09 19.22 55.59
N GLY A 70 16.51 18.98 56.80
CA GLY A 70 17.62 18.07 57.07
C GLY A 70 18.07 18.09 58.52
N PRO A 71 18.81 17.09 58.96
CA PRO A 71 19.40 17.02 60.30
C PRO A 71 20.59 17.98 60.38
N GLY A 72 20.27 19.29 60.38
CA GLY A 72 21.31 20.27 60.63
C GLY A 72 21.72 20.19 62.08
N THR A 73 22.95 19.79 62.34
CA THR A 73 23.57 19.99 63.64
C THR A 73 24.09 21.42 63.67
N PRO A 74 23.61 22.26 64.55
CA PRO A 74 24.16 23.60 64.66
C PRO A 74 25.65 23.50 65.02
N ALA A 75 26.48 24.08 64.14
CA ALA A 75 27.87 24.31 64.52
C ALA A 75 27.97 25.52 65.44
N THR A 76 28.43 25.34 66.64
CA THR A 76 28.69 26.43 67.59
C THR A 76 30.17 26.75 67.59
N ASP A 77 30.49 28.02 67.48
CA ASP A 77 31.90 28.48 67.59
C ASP A 77 32.09 29.52 68.72
N GLY A 78 33.31 29.62 69.18
CA GLY A 78 33.67 30.56 70.23
C GLY A 78 33.88 32.00 69.79
N PRO A 79 34.04 32.95 70.69
CA PRO A 79 33.83 34.40 70.48
C PRO A 79 34.86 35.09 69.56
N THR A 80 35.84 34.40 68.98
CA THR A 80 36.92 35.04 68.24
C THR A 80 37.28 34.33 66.94
N SER A 81 36.51 33.44 66.43
CA SER A 81 36.98 32.65 65.33
C SER A 81 36.53 33.01 64.00
N LEU A 82 37.41 32.88 63.15
CA LEU A 82 37.54 33.45 61.84
C LEU A 82 37.13 32.56 60.67
N ALA A 83 37.26 31.25 60.82
CA ALA A 83 36.91 30.38 59.67
C ALA A 83 36.59 28.98 60.22
N TYR A 84 35.38 28.54 59.95
CA TYR A 84 34.86 27.24 60.30
C TYR A 84 34.48 26.42 59.11
N GLY A 85 34.58 25.09 59.25
CA GLY A 85 34.20 24.15 58.24
C GLY A 85 33.30 23.08 58.81
N TRP A 86 32.28 22.71 58.06
CA TRP A 86 31.43 21.58 58.34
C TRP A 86 31.26 20.75 57.09
N ASP A 87 31.53 19.46 57.21
CA ASP A 87 31.39 18.51 56.10
C ASP A 87 30.04 17.80 56.18
N TRP A 88 29.20 18.10 55.25
CA TRP A 88 27.88 17.50 55.17
C TRP A 88 27.96 16.26 54.32
N ALA A 89 27.85 15.08 54.94
CA ALA A 89 27.90 13.82 54.25
C ALA A 89 26.71 13.66 53.32
N SER A 90 26.96 13.47 52.05
CA SER A 90 25.95 13.40 51.01
C SER A 90 24.95 12.24 51.16
N GLY A 91 25.33 11.16 51.89
CA GLY A 91 24.41 10.06 52.19
C GLY A 91 23.18 10.47 53.01
N ASN A 92 23.24 11.61 53.71
CA ASN A 92 22.12 12.20 54.45
C ASN A 92 21.33 13.22 53.65
N MET A 93 21.71 13.49 52.40
CA MET A 93 21.08 14.46 51.52
C MET A 93 20.28 13.71 50.46
N ALA A 94 18.95 13.86 50.46
CA ALA A 94 18.13 13.42 49.38
C ALA A 94 18.44 14.21 48.10
N GLU A 95 18.07 13.72 46.95
CA GLU A 95 18.12 14.48 45.71
C GLU A 95 17.19 15.68 45.78
N GLY A 96 17.56 16.75 45.08
CA GLY A 96 16.82 17.99 45.02
C GLY A 96 17.62 19.20 45.49
N THR A 97 16.95 20.32 45.72
CA THR A 97 17.54 21.59 46.12
C THR A 97 17.60 21.75 47.63
N TRP A 98 18.68 22.31 48.11
CA TRP A 98 18.93 22.57 49.54
C TRP A 98 19.34 24.02 49.73
N SER A 99 18.97 24.60 50.91
CA SER A 99 19.27 25.97 51.24
C SER A 99 19.93 26.05 52.63
N PRO A 100 21.20 25.60 52.73
CA PRO A 100 21.98 25.78 53.97
C PRO A 100 21.99 27.24 54.40
N ARG A 101 21.69 27.49 55.67
CA ARG A 101 21.58 28.81 56.26
C ARG A 101 22.53 28.98 57.42
N LEU A 102 23.44 29.90 57.28
CA LEU A 102 24.33 30.32 58.34
C LEU A 102 23.70 31.50 59.09
N THR A 103 23.68 31.39 60.44
CA THR A 103 23.30 32.49 61.34
C THR A 103 24.41 32.69 62.34
N VAL A 104 24.90 33.93 62.43
CA VAL A 104 25.93 34.35 63.35
C VAL A 104 25.34 35.26 64.40
N TYR A 105 25.68 35.03 65.68
CA TYR A 105 25.14 35.79 66.82
C TYR A 105 26.29 36.44 67.58
N ASP A 106 26.06 37.61 68.16
CA ASP A 106 26.89 38.27 69.12
C ASP A 106 26.50 37.93 70.60
N GLN A 107 27.20 38.46 71.56
CA GLN A 107 26.92 38.26 72.99
C GLN A 107 25.61 38.95 73.42
N SER A 108 25.18 39.99 72.71
CA SER A 108 23.98 40.71 73.00
C SER A 108 22.74 40.05 72.41
N GLY A 109 22.88 39.11 71.49
CA GLY A 109 21.81 38.41 70.81
C GLY A 109 21.43 39.00 69.45
N LEU A 110 22.15 40.02 68.95
CA LEU A 110 21.97 40.47 67.56
C LEU A 110 22.53 39.39 66.65
N SER A 111 21.98 39.30 65.44
CA SER A 111 22.37 38.24 64.47
C SER A 111 22.32 38.72 63.03
N ASN A 112 23.19 38.10 62.24
CA ASN A 112 23.19 38.19 60.78
C ASN A 112 23.05 36.81 60.17
N THR A 113 22.45 36.77 58.98
CA THR A 113 22.14 35.50 58.31
C THR A 113 22.56 35.54 56.85
N SER A 114 23.16 34.46 56.35
CA SER A 114 23.45 34.21 54.97
C SER A 114 22.92 32.84 54.55
N THR A 115 22.40 32.73 53.32
CA THR A 115 21.90 31.48 52.76
C THR A 115 22.68 31.14 51.50
N PHE A 116 23.08 29.88 51.39
CA PHE A 116 23.72 29.32 50.22
C PHE A 116 22.81 28.25 49.62
N HIS A 117 22.68 28.19 48.26
CA HIS A 117 21.82 27.25 47.62
C HIS A 117 22.66 26.21 46.85
N ILE A 118 22.27 24.94 46.97
CA ILE A 118 22.89 23.82 46.24
C ILE A 118 21.85 22.84 45.74
N GLY A 119 22.18 22.08 44.73
CA GLY A 119 21.41 20.95 44.23
C GLY A 119 22.21 19.65 44.36
N ILE A 120 21.53 18.57 44.69
CA ILE A 120 22.07 17.21 44.65
C ILE A 120 21.28 16.43 43.61
N ASP A 121 21.99 15.83 42.66
CA ASP A 121 21.42 15.07 41.59
C ASP A 121 22.30 13.85 41.28
N ARG A 122 21.72 12.63 41.31
CA ARG A 122 22.40 11.34 41.09
C ARG A 122 21.67 10.51 40.09
N THR A 123 20.52 10.99 39.60
CA THR A 123 19.64 10.25 38.73
C THR A 123 19.70 10.86 37.32
N GLY A 124 20.01 10.02 36.33
CA GLY A 124 20.04 10.49 34.94
C GLY A 124 18.64 10.74 34.38
N PRO A 125 18.52 11.64 33.38
CA PRO A 125 17.27 12.01 32.78
C PRO A 125 16.57 10.84 32.06
N THR A 126 15.25 10.90 31.95
CA THR A 126 14.45 10.00 31.11
C THR A 126 14.14 10.67 29.77
N ILE A 127 13.94 9.87 28.72
CA ILE A 127 13.47 10.35 27.41
C ILE A 127 12.02 9.91 27.24
N GLY A 128 11.16 10.84 26.83
CA GLY A 128 9.76 10.58 26.50
C GLY A 128 9.59 10.14 25.04
N THR A 129 8.47 10.55 24.45
CA THR A 129 8.14 10.18 23.07
C THR A 129 8.95 10.98 22.06
N ILE A 130 9.69 10.29 21.22
CA ILE A 130 10.44 10.82 20.08
C ILE A 130 9.61 10.61 18.82
N THR A 131 9.64 11.57 17.90
CA THR A 131 8.99 11.47 16.59
C THR A 131 10.04 11.11 15.54
N VAL A 132 9.77 10.06 14.76
CA VAL A 132 10.60 9.59 13.63
C VAL A 132 9.90 9.93 12.33
N GLY A 133 10.56 10.68 11.46
CA GLY A 133 10.01 11.09 10.17
C GLY A 133 8.65 11.78 10.31
N ASP A 134 7.67 11.29 9.58
CA ASP A 134 6.27 11.71 9.62
C ASP A 134 5.42 10.88 10.62
N GLY A 135 6.05 9.95 11.32
CA GLY A 135 5.41 9.03 12.26
C GLY A 135 4.94 7.71 11.63
N SER A 136 5.22 7.47 10.36
CA SER A 136 4.96 6.21 9.69
C SER A 136 5.87 5.09 10.20
N THR A 137 5.43 3.84 10.09
CA THR A 137 6.23 2.67 10.46
C THR A 137 7.36 2.42 9.46
N TRP A 138 7.10 2.63 8.18
CA TRP A 138 8.05 2.53 7.10
C TRP A 138 8.28 3.89 6.44
N HIS A 139 9.47 4.13 5.96
CA HIS A 139 9.87 5.37 5.31
C HIS A 139 10.44 5.10 3.93
N ARG A 140 9.90 5.75 2.91
CA ARG A 140 10.37 5.64 1.52
C ARG A 140 11.65 6.40 1.20
N SER A 141 12.32 6.92 2.19
CA SER A 141 13.59 7.63 2.06
C SER A 141 14.45 7.39 3.28
N GLY A 142 15.69 7.02 3.07
CA GLY A 142 16.66 6.83 4.14
C GLY A 142 17.10 8.13 4.84
N SER A 143 16.75 9.31 4.34
CA SER A 143 17.02 10.58 5.02
C SER A 143 15.91 10.91 6.00
N ILE A 144 16.07 10.49 7.27
CA ILE A 144 15.03 10.56 8.29
C ILE A 144 15.34 11.64 9.32
N THR A 145 14.36 12.49 9.57
CA THR A 145 14.42 13.50 10.63
C THR A 145 13.81 12.95 11.90
N ILE A 146 14.59 12.99 12.98
CA ILE A 146 14.20 12.60 14.32
C ILE A 146 13.99 13.88 15.12
N SER A 147 12.82 14.06 15.72
CA SER A 147 12.43 15.30 16.39
C SER A 147 11.90 15.04 17.81
N ASN A 148 11.77 16.11 18.58
CA ASN A 148 11.40 16.11 20.00
C ASN A 148 12.40 15.34 20.88
N ILE A 149 13.65 15.22 20.47
CA ILE A 149 14.64 14.44 21.22
C ILE A 149 15.09 15.14 22.50
N MET A 150 15.22 16.47 22.46
CA MET A 150 15.62 17.25 23.61
C MET A 150 14.42 17.66 24.46
N THR A 151 13.32 18.10 23.84
CA THR A 151 12.11 18.53 24.53
C THR A 151 11.37 17.39 25.22
N SER A 152 11.52 16.14 24.75
CA SER A 152 10.95 14.96 25.42
C SER A 152 11.78 14.48 26.63
N ALA A 153 13.01 14.94 26.74
CA ALA A 153 13.87 14.55 27.84
C ALA A 153 13.48 15.30 29.14
N ASN A 154 13.44 14.58 30.24
CA ASN A 154 13.01 15.12 31.53
C ASN A 154 13.92 14.60 32.64
N ASP A 155 14.45 15.53 33.41
CA ASP A 155 15.32 15.28 34.53
C ASP A 155 14.61 15.46 35.90
N GLY A 156 13.29 15.60 35.89
CA GLY A 156 12.49 15.72 37.11
C GLY A 156 12.87 16.93 37.94
N GLN A 157 13.38 16.70 39.18
CA GLN A 157 13.86 17.70 40.13
C GLN A 157 15.37 17.86 40.11
N GLY A 158 16.05 17.27 39.10
CA GLY A 158 17.51 17.24 39.00
C GLY A 158 18.13 18.52 38.44
N SER A 159 19.37 18.39 37.96
CA SER A 159 20.20 19.48 37.45
C SER A 159 19.74 20.03 36.09
N GLY A 160 18.88 19.30 35.40
CA GLY A 160 18.35 19.59 34.08
C GLY A 160 19.21 18.91 33.00
N VAL A 161 18.51 18.63 31.87
CA VAL A 161 19.12 17.97 30.70
C VAL A 161 20.21 18.84 30.09
N GLU A 162 21.40 18.28 29.87
CA GLU A 162 22.53 18.92 29.18
C GLU A 162 22.55 18.57 27.68
N SER A 163 22.44 17.27 27.38
CA SER A 163 22.53 16.81 26.00
C SER A 163 21.85 15.44 25.82
N ILE A 164 21.59 15.13 24.57
CA ILE A 164 21.18 13.79 24.11
C ILE A 164 22.38 13.13 23.46
N GLN A 165 22.61 11.89 23.78
CA GLN A 165 23.52 11.01 23.06
C GLN A 165 22.73 10.01 22.22
N TYR A 166 23.19 9.79 20.98
CA TYR A 166 22.61 8.79 20.11
C TYR A 166 23.68 7.94 19.43
N MET A 167 23.30 6.73 19.03
CA MET A 167 24.15 5.78 18.35
C MET A 167 23.27 4.87 17.48
N VAL A 168 23.61 4.73 16.20
CA VAL A 168 23.01 3.71 15.35
C VAL A 168 23.61 2.36 15.75
N ALA A 169 22.80 1.31 15.85
CA ALA A 169 23.27 -0.01 16.23
C ALA A 169 24.43 -0.48 15.34
N GLY A 170 25.47 -1.03 15.95
CA GLY A 170 26.71 -1.40 15.26
C GLY A 170 27.76 -0.30 15.17
N ALA A 171 27.45 0.95 15.51
CA ALA A 171 28.46 1.99 15.65
C ALA A 171 29.30 1.77 16.91
N SER A 172 30.55 2.26 16.91
CA SER A 172 31.48 2.07 18.00
C SER A 172 31.50 3.22 19.02
N SER A 173 30.79 4.30 18.76
CA SER A 173 30.82 5.51 19.59
C SER A 173 29.48 6.23 19.62
N TRP A 174 29.24 6.91 20.75
CA TRP A 174 28.11 7.81 20.93
C TRP A 174 28.38 9.16 20.30
N THR A 175 27.38 9.76 19.70
CA THR A 175 27.37 11.14 19.22
C THR A 175 26.46 11.98 20.12
N SER A 176 26.92 13.16 20.55
CA SER A 176 26.14 14.06 21.41
C SER A 176 25.55 15.21 20.60
N THR A 177 24.35 15.63 20.96
CA THR A 177 23.65 16.80 20.40
C THR A 177 22.89 17.55 21.49
N THR A 178 22.73 18.86 21.29
CA THR A 178 21.81 19.71 22.06
C THR A 178 20.64 20.19 21.20
N SER A 179 20.58 19.73 19.95
CA SER A 179 19.48 20.06 19.03
C SER A 179 18.25 19.21 19.39
N ASP A 180 17.07 19.78 19.28
CA ASP A 180 15.80 19.07 19.42
C ASP A 180 15.42 18.23 18.20
N SER A 181 16.17 18.39 17.12
CA SER A 181 15.96 17.66 15.87
C SER A 181 17.31 17.32 15.24
N LEU A 182 17.40 16.14 14.63
CA LEU A 182 18.55 15.71 13.85
C LEU A 182 18.07 14.90 12.64
N THR A 183 18.81 15.00 11.54
CA THR A 183 18.56 14.21 10.34
C THR A 183 19.67 13.19 10.19
N LEU A 184 19.30 11.91 10.09
CA LEU A 184 20.22 10.79 9.92
C LEU A 184 19.96 10.09 8.59
N ALA A 185 21.00 9.49 8.02
CA ALA A 185 20.91 8.70 6.81
C ALA A 185 20.95 7.21 7.17
N PHE A 186 19.95 6.44 6.72
CA PHE A 186 19.87 5.01 6.84
C PHE A 186 19.83 4.38 5.46
N ALA A 187 20.39 3.21 5.30
CA ALA A 187 20.21 2.39 4.11
C ALA A 187 18.83 1.74 4.13
N GLU A 188 18.45 1.13 3.03
CA GLU A 188 17.28 0.27 2.98
C GLU A 188 17.36 -0.87 4.01
N GLY A 189 16.22 -1.20 4.64
CA GLY A 189 16.08 -2.22 5.66
C GLY A 189 15.73 -1.67 7.04
N THR A 190 15.82 -2.54 8.05
CA THR A 190 15.51 -2.22 9.45
C THR A 190 16.76 -1.84 10.22
N HIS A 191 16.70 -0.74 10.96
CA HIS A 191 17.78 -0.20 11.77
C HIS A 191 17.30 0.09 13.19
N GLU A 192 18.25 0.10 14.11
CA GLU A 192 18.02 0.50 15.50
C GLU A 192 18.81 1.77 15.81
N LEU A 193 18.13 2.80 16.28
CA LEU A 193 18.72 3.98 16.86
C LEU A 193 18.60 3.91 18.38
N ILE A 194 19.73 3.97 19.07
CA ILE A 194 19.78 3.98 20.53
C ILE A 194 20.04 5.41 20.99
N VAL A 195 19.19 5.91 21.88
CA VAL A 195 19.27 7.28 22.42
C VAL A 195 19.31 7.25 23.95
N ARG A 196 19.98 8.22 24.56
CA ARG A 196 19.99 8.45 26.01
C ARG A 196 20.22 9.92 26.29
N ALA A 197 19.75 10.39 27.43
CA ALA A 197 19.97 11.76 27.87
C ALA A 197 21.08 11.82 28.93
N ILE A 198 21.78 12.96 28.99
CA ILE A 198 22.77 13.28 30.00
C ILE A 198 22.35 14.61 30.63
N ASP A 199 22.43 14.69 31.98
CA ASP A 199 22.18 15.89 32.72
C ASP A 199 23.43 16.78 32.84
N ARG A 200 23.29 17.94 33.50
CA ARG A 200 24.35 18.94 33.66
C ARG A 200 25.43 18.53 34.66
N VAL A 201 25.22 17.50 35.45
CA VAL A 201 26.20 16.95 36.36
C VAL A 201 26.78 15.59 35.93
N GLY A 202 26.39 15.15 34.72
CA GLY A 202 26.96 13.99 34.06
C GLY A 202 26.29 12.66 34.37
N ASN A 203 25.10 12.64 35.01
CA ASN A 203 24.36 11.40 35.15
C ASN A 203 23.78 11.01 33.78
N ILE A 204 23.83 9.71 33.48
CA ILE A 204 23.41 9.13 32.23
C ILE A 204 22.07 8.42 32.42
N GLY A 205 21.08 8.79 31.66
CA GLY A 205 19.77 8.15 31.62
C GLY A 205 19.79 6.76 30.99
N ALA A 206 18.69 6.05 31.12
CA ALA A 206 18.52 4.75 30.51
C ALA A 206 18.52 4.86 28.98
N ASN A 207 19.04 3.82 28.31
CA ASN A 207 18.94 3.73 26.85
C ASN A 207 17.51 3.48 26.41
N GLN A 208 17.08 4.19 25.37
CA GLN A 208 15.84 3.93 24.62
C GLN A 208 16.23 3.51 23.21
N THR A 209 15.70 2.38 22.74
CA THR A 209 15.89 1.89 21.38
C THR A 209 14.68 2.26 20.53
N ILE A 210 14.93 2.76 19.33
CA ILE A 210 13.95 3.17 18.33
C ILE A 210 14.24 2.36 17.10
N GLU A 211 13.23 1.63 16.59
CA GLU A 211 13.30 0.95 15.32
C GLU A 211 13.00 1.93 14.18
N ILE A 212 13.77 1.85 13.11
CA ILE A 212 13.65 2.70 11.91
C ILE A 212 13.67 1.78 10.71
N ASN A 213 12.57 1.75 9.98
CA ASN A 213 12.41 0.92 8.80
C ASN A 213 12.41 1.79 7.54
N VAL A 214 13.27 1.45 6.59
CA VAL A 214 13.45 2.17 5.31
C VAL A 214 13.22 1.22 4.17
N ASP A 215 12.38 1.64 3.23
CA ASP A 215 12.12 0.93 1.98
C ASP A 215 12.04 1.95 0.85
N GLU A 216 13.02 1.93 -0.03
CA GLU A 216 13.15 2.83 -1.19
C GLU A 216 12.82 2.11 -2.51
N THR A 217 12.40 0.83 -2.43
CA THR A 217 12.16 -0.05 -3.58
C THR A 217 10.69 -0.05 -3.97
N ASP A 218 10.40 0.13 -5.26
CA ASP A 218 9.02 0.05 -5.76
C ASP A 218 8.51 -1.40 -5.75
N PRO A 219 7.19 -1.62 -5.56
CA PRO A 219 6.56 -2.93 -5.67
C PRO A 219 6.81 -3.60 -7.02
N VAL A 220 7.01 -4.93 -7.01
CA VAL A 220 7.31 -5.74 -8.17
C VAL A 220 6.04 -6.33 -8.78
N PRO A 221 5.72 -6.03 -10.06
CA PRO A 221 4.58 -6.62 -10.75
C PRO A 221 4.87 -8.08 -11.14
N LEU A 222 3.96 -9.01 -10.84
CA LEU A 222 4.08 -10.42 -11.19
C LEU A 222 3.19 -10.84 -12.37
N GLY A 223 1.99 -10.25 -12.51
CA GLY A 223 1.15 -10.48 -13.68
C GLY A 223 -0.34 -10.57 -13.42
N TRP A 224 -1.09 -10.72 -14.54
CA TRP A 224 -2.54 -10.76 -14.56
C TRP A 224 -3.07 -12.18 -14.46
N THR A 225 -4.20 -12.34 -13.78
CA THR A 225 -5.09 -13.49 -13.86
C THR A 225 -6.46 -12.95 -14.28
N VAL A 226 -6.93 -13.36 -15.46
CA VAL A 226 -8.18 -12.87 -16.03
C VAL A 226 -9.01 -14.08 -16.45
N ASP A 227 -10.29 -14.11 -16.05
CA ASP A 227 -11.23 -15.13 -16.52
C ASP A 227 -11.40 -15.04 -18.04
N GLU A 228 -11.91 -16.11 -18.64
CA GLU A 228 -12.26 -16.11 -20.05
C GLU A 228 -13.25 -14.99 -20.36
N LEU A 229 -12.90 -14.17 -21.34
CA LEU A 229 -13.69 -13.03 -21.79
C LEU A 229 -14.48 -13.43 -23.05
N THR A 230 -15.74 -13.79 -22.87
CA THR A 230 -16.64 -14.14 -23.98
C THR A 230 -17.94 -13.35 -23.87
N THR A 231 -18.56 -13.03 -25.01
CA THR A 231 -19.84 -12.34 -25.03
C THR A 231 -21.00 -13.18 -24.49
N SER A 232 -20.82 -14.51 -24.42
CA SER A 232 -21.79 -15.47 -23.87
C SER A 232 -21.66 -15.69 -22.37
N ARG A 233 -20.68 -15.05 -21.72
CA ARG A 233 -20.45 -15.26 -20.30
C ARG A 233 -21.65 -14.84 -19.48
N ILE A 234 -22.14 -15.74 -18.62
CA ILE A 234 -23.17 -15.42 -17.62
C ILE A 234 -22.46 -14.87 -16.40
N GLY A 235 -22.69 -13.60 -16.10
CA GLY A 235 -22.10 -12.90 -14.98
C GLY A 235 -20.76 -12.20 -15.32
N PRO A 236 -20.17 -11.51 -14.35
CA PRO A 236 -18.95 -10.75 -14.56
C PRO A 236 -17.72 -11.66 -14.67
N ALA A 237 -16.69 -11.18 -15.38
CA ALA A 237 -15.38 -11.81 -15.42
C ALA A 237 -14.55 -11.36 -14.21
N ASN A 238 -13.90 -12.30 -13.52
CA ASN A 238 -12.96 -11.97 -12.47
C ASN A 238 -11.63 -11.55 -13.09
N VAL A 239 -11.05 -10.53 -12.48
CA VAL A 239 -9.75 -9.98 -12.85
C VAL A 239 -8.94 -9.81 -11.58
N SER A 240 -7.71 -10.30 -11.56
CA SER A 240 -6.77 -10.04 -10.49
C SER A 240 -5.37 -9.75 -11.03
N PHE A 241 -4.63 -8.98 -10.27
CA PHE A 241 -3.24 -8.68 -10.55
C PHE A 241 -2.36 -9.14 -9.38
N ASN A 242 -1.31 -9.88 -9.65
CA ASN A 242 -0.37 -10.33 -8.65
C ASN A 242 0.82 -9.38 -8.61
N ALA A 243 1.18 -8.97 -7.42
CA ALA A 243 2.34 -8.14 -7.14
C ALA A 243 2.94 -8.56 -5.81
N GLU A 244 4.23 -8.27 -5.60
CA GLU A 244 4.90 -8.47 -4.33
C GLU A 244 5.78 -7.28 -4.00
N ASP A 245 5.97 -7.05 -2.72
CA ASP A 245 6.99 -6.21 -2.16
C ASP A 245 7.67 -6.93 -1.00
N LEU A 246 9.00 -7.03 -1.05
CA LEU A 246 9.81 -7.75 -0.06
C LEU A 246 10.33 -6.84 1.07
N GLY A 247 10.21 -5.54 0.89
CA GLY A 247 10.62 -4.53 1.86
C GLY A 247 9.54 -4.27 2.89
N SER A 248 8.73 -3.26 2.67
CA SER A 248 7.64 -2.85 3.57
C SER A 248 6.38 -3.69 3.42
N GLY A 249 6.23 -4.40 2.31
CA GLY A 249 5.04 -5.15 1.95
C GLY A 249 4.02 -4.32 1.17
N MET A 250 3.08 -5.01 0.50
CA MET A 250 2.05 -4.37 -0.33
C MET A 250 1.01 -3.62 0.50
N ASP A 251 0.75 -2.36 0.18
CA ASP A 251 -0.45 -1.64 0.61
C ASP A 251 -1.63 -1.96 -0.31
N ASN A 252 -2.39 -2.99 0.06
CA ASN A 252 -3.55 -3.43 -0.70
C ASN A 252 -4.73 -2.44 -0.64
N VAL A 253 -4.71 -1.47 0.27
CA VAL A 253 -5.76 -0.47 0.39
C VAL A 253 -5.54 0.67 -0.61
N SER A 254 -4.29 1.03 -0.85
CA SER A 254 -3.92 2.09 -1.79
C SER A 254 -3.65 1.58 -3.21
N SER A 255 -3.45 0.26 -3.37
CA SER A 255 -3.30 -0.38 -4.67
C SER A 255 -4.65 -0.61 -5.34
N TYR A 256 -4.72 -0.47 -6.68
CA TYR A 256 -5.97 -0.67 -7.43
C TYR A 256 -5.73 -1.03 -8.90
N ILE A 257 -6.76 -1.60 -9.52
CA ILE A 257 -6.80 -1.91 -10.95
C ILE A 257 -7.62 -0.85 -11.68
N GLN A 258 -7.19 -0.50 -12.88
CA GLN A 258 -7.95 0.28 -13.84
C GLN A 258 -8.20 -0.52 -15.11
N TYR A 259 -9.36 -0.30 -15.73
CA TYR A 259 -9.75 -0.93 -16.98
C TYR A 259 -10.36 0.07 -17.95
N GLY A 260 -10.38 -0.31 -19.22
CA GLY A 260 -11.09 0.41 -20.28
C GLY A 260 -11.28 -0.50 -21.48
N PHE A 261 -12.21 -0.14 -22.37
CA PHE A 261 -12.48 -0.90 -23.58
C PHE A 261 -11.78 -0.25 -24.79
N ASP A 262 -11.27 -1.10 -25.67
CA ASP A 262 -10.53 -0.70 -26.85
C ASP A 262 -10.95 -1.53 -28.07
N SER A 263 -10.93 -0.91 -29.25
CA SER A 263 -11.39 -1.56 -30.49
C SER A 263 -10.42 -2.58 -31.05
N ASN A 264 -9.12 -2.39 -30.81
CA ASN A 264 -8.06 -3.17 -31.45
C ASN A 264 -6.98 -3.69 -30.51
N GLY A 265 -7.01 -3.30 -29.22
CA GLY A 265 -6.03 -3.71 -28.22
C GLY A 265 -4.61 -3.15 -28.44
N VAL A 266 -4.47 -2.11 -29.22
CA VAL A 266 -3.18 -1.50 -29.57
C VAL A 266 -3.08 -0.12 -28.94
N GLY A 267 -1.95 0.15 -28.30
CA GLY A 267 -1.71 1.43 -27.64
C GLY A 267 -1.74 1.33 -26.13
N GLN A 268 -1.69 2.49 -25.46
CA GLN A 268 -1.61 2.60 -24.01
C GLN A 268 -2.85 3.23 -23.37
N THR A 269 -3.85 3.58 -24.19
CA THR A 269 -5.07 4.24 -23.72
C THR A 269 -6.28 3.66 -24.41
N PRO A 270 -7.34 3.28 -23.67
CA PRO A 270 -8.58 2.75 -24.24
C PRO A 270 -9.25 3.75 -25.19
N ASP A 271 -9.59 3.34 -26.41
CA ASP A 271 -10.20 4.20 -27.43
C ASP A 271 -11.73 4.27 -27.32
N ILE A 272 -12.41 3.21 -26.88
CA ILE A 272 -13.86 3.16 -26.77
C ILE A 272 -14.38 3.98 -25.59
N SER A 273 -13.76 3.84 -24.42
CA SER A 273 -14.14 4.60 -23.22
C SER A 273 -13.51 5.99 -23.18
N GLY A 274 -12.40 6.19 -23.89
CA GLY A 274 -11.58 7.40 -23.87
C GLY A 274 -10.93 7.69 -22.52
N ARG A 275 -11.06 6.79 -21.54
CA ARG A 275 -10.54 6.95 -20.19
C ARG A 275 -10.39 5.63 -19.46
N TRP A 276 -9.54 5.63 -18.45
CA TRP A 276 -9.43 4.56 -17.48
C TRP A 276 -10.51 4.68 -16.41
N LEU A 277 -11.10 3.55 -16.03
CA LEU A 277 -12.08 3.41 -14.95
C LEU A 277 -11.48 2.52 -13.87
N ASN A 278 -11.73 2.84 -12.59
CA ASN A 278 -11.28 1.97 -11.50
C ASN A 278 -12.13 0.70 -11.44
N LEU A 279 -11.47 -0.43 -11.23
CA LEU A 279 -12.11 -1.72 -10.97
C LEU A 279 -12.29 -1.89 -9.47
N GLY A 280 -13.50 -1.64 -8.99
CA GLY A 280 -13.75 -1.60 -7.55
C GLY A 280 -13.28 -0.29 -6.90
N VAL A 281 -13.17 -0.30 -5.58
CA VAL A 281 -12.75 0.86 -4.79
C VAL A 281 -11.25 0.79 -4.53
N ASN A 282 -10.75 -0.36 -4.09
CA ASN A 282 -9.35 -0.63 -3.75
C ASN A 282 -9.07 -2.11 -3.99
N GLY A 283 -7.77 -2.47 -4.03
CA GLY A 283 -7.32 -3.85 -4.16
C GLY A 283 -6.93 -4.23 -5.58
N LEU A 284 -6.26 -5.36 -5.69
CA LEU A 284 -5.74 -5.91 -6.93
C LEU A 284 -6.62 -7.04 -7.50
N ASP A 285 -7.89 -7.07 -7.13
CA ASP A 285 -8.90 -7.98 -7.65
C ASP A 285 -10.23 -7.28 -7.84
N GLY A 286 -11.05 -7.80 -8.76
CA GLY A 286 -12.37 -7.24 -9.02
C GLY A 286 -13.10 -7.97 -10.14
N GLN A 287 -14.24 -7.45 -10.53
CA GLN A 287 -15.12 -8.06 -11.52
C GLN A 287 -15.53 -7.07 -12.60
N ILE A 288 -15.46 -7.50 -13.85
CA ILE A 288 -15.87 -6.71 -15.02
C ILE A 288 -17.14 -7.33 -15.62
N GLY A 289 -18.22 -6.54 -15.65
CA GLY A 289 -19.44 -6.92 -16.35
C GLY A 289 -19.31 -6.67 -17.87
N LEU A 290 -19.37 -7.73 -18.67
CA LEU A 290 -19.22 -7.62 -20.13
C LEU A 290 -20.52 -7.19 -20.83
N SER A 291 -21.69 -7.60 -20.29
CA SER A 291 -22.99 -7.44 -20.94
C SER A 291 -23.47 -5.99 -21.13
N SER A 292 -22.97 -5.05 -20.35
CA SER A 292 -23.42 -3.64 -20.42
C SER A 292 -22.52 -2.72 -21.24
N TRP A 293 -21.31 -3.15 -21.60
CA TRP A 293 -20.28 -2.29 -22.20
C TRP A 293 -19.82 -2.77 -23.57
N VAL A 294 -19.99 -4.05 -23.87
CA VAL A 294 -19.50 -4.67 -25.08
C VAL A 294 -20.65 -4.84 -26.04
N THR A 295 -20.67 -4.02 -27.06
CA THR A 295 -21.68 -4.10 -28.13
C THR A 295 -21.32 -5.10 -29.23
N LYS A 296 -20.04 -5.51 -29.30
CA LYS A 296 -19.50 -6.45 -30.28
C LYS A 296 -18.35 -7.26 -29.69
N SER A 297 -18.27 -8.53 -30.06
CA SER A 297 -17.07 -9.35 -29.81
C SER A 297 -15.86 -8.83 -30.59
N ARG A 298 -14.68 -9.39 -30.30
CA ARG A 298 -13.40 -8.97 -30.88
C ARG A 298 -12.90 -7.58 -30.44
N GLN A 299 -13.61 -6.93 -29.52
CA GLN A 299 -13.09 -5.79 -28.78
C GLN A 299 -12.11 -6.27 -27.70
N HIS A 300 -11.41 -5.34 -27.11
CA HIS A 300 -10.41 -5.63 -26.08
C HIS A 300 -10.74 -4.93 -24.77
N ILE A 301 -10.42 -5.59 -23.68
CA ILE A 301 -10.30 -4.95 -22.36
C ILE A 301 -8.84 -4.64 -22.13
N MET A 302 -8.54 -3.39 -21.89
CA MET A 302 -7.23 -2.95 -21.45
C MET A 302 -7.22 -2.84 -19.93
N LEU A 303 -6.19 -3.35 -19.32
CA LEU A 303 -6.00 -3.37 -17.86
C LEU A 303 -4.66 -2.74 -17.51
N ARG A 304 -4.61 -1.99 -16.43
CA ARG A 304 -3.37 -1.57 -15.75
C ARG A 304 -3.56 -1.58 -14.25
N ALA A 305 -2.49 -1.84 -13.51
CA ALA A 305 -2.49 -1.82 -12.06
C ALA A 305 -1.64 -0.65 -11.55
N PHE A 306 -2.14 0.03 -10.54
CA PHE A 306 -1.41 0.94 -9.70
C PHE A 306 -1.06 0.19 -8.41
N LEU A 307 0.23 0.08 -8.13
CA LEU A 307 0.78 -0.62 -6.98
C LEU A 307 1.35 0.40 -6.00
N GLN A 308 1.13 0.18 -4.74
CA GLN A 308 1.74 0.93 -3.66
C GLN A 308 2.13 -0.04 -2.54
N ASP A 309 3.29 0.21 -1.91
CA ASP A 309 3.74 -0.49 -0.71
C ASP A 309 3.40 0.29 0.57
N GLU A 310 3.70 -0.30 1.73
CA GLU A 310 3.45 0.32 3.05
C GLU A 310 4.39 1.51 3.34
N ALA A 311 5.51 1.65 2.62
CA ALA A 311 6.40 2.80 2.71
C ALA A 311 5.93 3.97 1.82
N GLY A 312 5.01 3.71 0.87
CA GLY A 312 4.45 4.68 -0.06
C GLY A 312 5.21 4.78 -1.38
N ASN A 313 6.12 3.82 -1.72
CA ASN A 313 6.67 3.72 -3.06
C ASN A 313 5.59 3.22 -4.02
N THR A 314 5.65 3.63 -5.28
CA THR A 314 4.56 3.37 -6.22
C THR A 314 5.07 2.94 -7.58
N TYR A 315 4.36 1.97 -8.17
CA TYR A 315 4.60 1.51 -9.52
C TYR A 315 3.28 1.42 -10.31
N THR A 316 3.27 1.89 -11.55
CA THR A 316 2.13 1.73 -12.45
C THR A 316 2.54 0.82 -13.59
N THR A 317 1.81 -0.28 -13.81
CA THR A 317 2.11 -1.21 -14.90
C THR A 317 1.82 -0.58 -16.26
N GLU A 318 2.50 -1.06 -17.29
CA GLU A 318 2.03 -0.84 -18.65
C GLU A 318 0.65 -1.49 -18.84
N SER A 319 -0.10 -1.02 -19.85
CA SER A 319 -1.41 -1.59 -20.14
C SER A 319 -1.27 -2.98 -20.77
N ALA A 320 -2.03 -3.94 -20.24
CA ALA A 320 -2.23 -5.25 -20.84
C ALA A 320 -3.56 -5.31 -21.57
N SER A 321 -3.62 -5.98 -22.72
CA SER A 321 -4.79 -6.08 -23.56
C SER A 321 -5.29 -7.53 -23.63
N PHE A 322 -6.60 -7.73 -23.41
CA PHE A 322 -7.26 -9.03 -23.45
C PHE A 322 -8.45 -8.96 -24.41
N GLN A 323 -8.43 -9.83 -25.44
CA GLN A 323 -9.49 -9.86 -26.42
C GLN A 323 -10.77 -10.48 -25.87
N ILE A 324 -11.93 -9.87 -26.22
CA ILE A 324 -13.25 -10.44 -25.94
C ILE A 324 -13.65 -11.30 -27.13
N LEU A 325 -13.85 -12.59 -26.89
CA LEU A 325 -14.21 -13.55 -27.90
C LEU A 325 -15.73 -13.67 -28.04
N PRO A 326 -16.24 -13.94 -29.28
CA PRO A 326 -17.63 -14.31 -29.44
C PRO A 326 -17.88 -15.68 -28.78
N GLY A 327 -19.00 -15.79 -28.14
CA GLY A 327 -19.36 -17.06 -27.50
C GLY A 327 -20.55 -17.75 -28.16
N LEU A 328 -21.31 -17.03 -29.00
CA LEU A 328 -22.41 -17.58 -29.76
C LEU A 328 -21.88 -18.32 -31.01
N ASP A 329 -22.49 -19.43 -31.34
CA ASP A 329 -22.21 -20.22 -32.52
C ASP A 329 -23.54 -20.78 -33.06
N LEU A 330 -23.88 -20.39 -34.26
CA LEU A 330 -25.07 -20.84 -34.98
C LEU A 330 -24.64 -21.75 -36.12
N TYR A 331 -25.25 -22.89 -36.25
CA TYR A 331 -24.87 -23.81 -37.31
C TYR A 331 -26.03 -24.67 -37.81
N TRP A 332 -25.92 -25.13 -39.07
CA TRP A 332 -26.82 -26.13 -39.58
C TRP A 332 -26.46 -27.53 -39.08
N ASN A 333 -27.41 -28.23 -38.45
CA ASN A 333 -27.19 -29.62 -38.12
C ASN A 333 -27.19 -30.48 -39.39
N ALA A 334 -26.02 -30.80 -39.91
CA ALA A 334 -25.84 -31.57 -41.14
C ALA A 334 -26.44 -32.96 -41.10
N THR A 335 -26.54 -33.57 -39.90
CA THR A 335 -27.15 -34.89 -39.72
C THR A 335 -28.67 -34.89 -39.73
N GLN A 336 -29.27 -33.75 -39.45
CA GLN A 336 -30.72 -33.54 -39.42
C GLN A 336 -31.23 -32.73 -40.64
N THR A 337 -30.36 -32.45 -41.58
CA THR A 337 -30.78 -31.84 -42.87
C THR A 337 -31.11 -32.93 -43.88
N ASN A 338 -32.33 -32.96 -44.32
CA ASN A 338 -32.87 -34.01 -45.20
C ASN A 338 -33.54 -33.43 -46.42
N LEU A 339 -33.44 -34.18 -47.52
CA LEU A 339 -34.21 -33.97 -48.75
C LEU A 339 -35.23 -35.11 -48.89
N ASP A 340 -36.52 -34.77 -49.17
CA ASP A 340 -37.53 -35.80 -49.41
C ASP A 340 -37.24 -36.62 -50.65
N ARG A 341 -36.50 -36.06 -51.59
CA ARG A 341 -36.03 -36.71 -52.81
C ARG A 341 -34.79 -36.05 -53.39
N LEU A 342 -33.91 -36.81 -54.02
CA LEU A 342 -32.67 -36.33 -54.63
C LEU A 342 -32.82 -36.06 -56.13
N VAL A 343 -33.83 -36.67 -56.76
CA VAL A 343 -34.08 -36.59 -58.21
C VAL A 343 -35.54 -36.29 -58.44
N VAL A 344 -35.81 -35.32 -59.28
CA VAL A 344 -37.17 -34.95 -59.72
C VAL A 344 -37.22 -34.66 -61.20
N ARG A 345 -38.39 -34.77 -61.79
CA ARG A 345 -38.64 -34.36 -63.21
C ARG A 345 -39.11 -32.92 -63.23
N PRO A 346 -38.38 -32.01 -63.87
CA PRO A 346 -38.82 -30.64 -64.02
C PRO A 346 -40.15 -30.56 -64.75
N GLY A 347 -41.08 -29.69 -64.25
CA GLY A 347 -42.38 -29.45 -64.89
C GLY A 347 -43.49 -30.44 -64.54
N GLU A 348 -43.26 -31.48 -63.76
CA GLU A 348 -44.31 -32.34 -63.18
C GLU A 348 -45.02 -31.68 -62.01
N GLN A 349 -46.33 -32.03 -61.82
CA GLN A 349 -47.16 -31.45 -60.77
C GLN A 349 -46.63 -31.64 -59.37
N ASN A 350 -45.63 -32.50 -59.13
CA ASN A 350 -44.91 -32.75 -57.90
C ASN A 350 -43.39 -32.57 -58.08
N GLY A 351 -42.95 -31.64 -58.95
CA GLY A 351 -41.55 -31.37 -59.25
C GLY A 351 -40.79 -30.58 -58.17
N ASN A 352 -41.39 -30.41 -57.00
CA ASN A 352 -40.75 -29.73 -55.88
C ASN A 352 -40.02 -30.69 -54.95
N ILE A 353 -38.91 -30.27 -54.45
CA ILE A 353 -38.13 -30.94 -53.41
C ILE A 353 -38.40 -30.25 -52.08
N THR A 354 -38.76 -31.03 -51.09
CA THR A 354 -38.86 -30.51 -49.70
C THR A 354 -37.50 -30.72 -49.01
N ILE A 355 -36.93 -29.63 -48.54
CA ILE A 355 -35.71 -29.64 -47.75
C ILE A 355 -36.12 -29.36 -46.31
N THR A 356 -35.80 -30.25 -45.41
CA THR A 356 -35.94 -30.02 -43.97
C THR A 356 -34.53 -29.86 -43.36
N SER A 357 -34.29 -28.73 -42.72
CA SER A 357 -33.02 -28.41 -42.09
C SER A 357 -33.26 -27.98 -40.65
N VAL A 358 -32.29 -28.23 -39.81
CA VAL A 358 -32.34 -27.83 -38.41
C VAL A 358 -31.19 -26.86 -38.16
N LEU A 359 -31.57 -25.64 -37.79
CA LEU A 359 -30.67 -24.61 -37.26
C LEU A 359 -30.49 -24.85 -35.79
N GLU A 360 -29.26 -24.88 -35.32
CA GLU A 360 -28.89 -25.04 -33.92
C GLU A 360 -28.02 -23.87 -33.42
N SER A 361 -28.08 -23.63 -32.12
CA SER A 361 -27.23 -22.71 -31.43
C SER A 361 -26.59 -23.38 -30.24
N ASN A 362 -25.32 -23.09 -29.98
CA ASN A 362 -24.62 -23.59 -28.79
C ASN A 362 -25.08 -22.90 -27.51
N GLN A 363 -25.83 -21.80 -27.60
CA GLN A 363 -26.37 -21.05 -26.47
C GLN A 363 -27.62 -20.24 -26.86
N ASP A 364 -28.27 -19.63 -25.87
CA ASP A 364 -29.40 -18.75 -26.09
C ASP A 364 -29.06 -17.54 -26.93
N TYR A 365 -29.84 -17.30 -27.96
CA TYR A 365 -29.76 -16.11 -28.76
C TYR A 365 -31.14 -15.42 -28.84
N PRO A 366 -31.36 -14.32 -28.13
CA PRO A 366 -32.69 -13.68 -28.07
C PRO A 366 -33.04 -12.87 -29.31
N GLY A 367 -32.18 -12.86 -30.31
CA GLY A 367 -32.38 -12.15 -31.58
C GLY A 367 -33.16 -12.95 -32.62
N SER A 368 -33.23 -12.40 -33.83
CA SER A 368 -33.72 -13.08 -35.02
C SER A 368 -32.56 -13.40 -35.96
N VAL A 369 -32.62 -14.57 -36.59
CA VAL A 369 -31.59 -15.06 -37.51
C VAL A 369 -32.13 -15.02 -38.93
N ILE A 370 -31.40 -14.39 -39.84
CA ILE A 370 -31.77 -14.40 -41.28
C ILE A 370 -31.08 -15.60 -41.91
N VAL A 371 -31.91 -16.46 -42.54
CA VAL A 371 -31.44 -17.64 -43.25
C VAL A 371 -31.86 -17.58 -44.70
N ARG A 372 -31.09 -18.17 -45.62
CA ARG A 372 -31.34 -18.21 -47.03
C ARG A 372 -31.21 -19.64 -47.58
N LEU A 373 -32.09 -19.95 -48.55
CA LEU A 373 -31.87 -21.00 -49.52
C LEU A 373 -31.36 -20.39 -50.82
N GLU A 374 -30.25 -20.82 -51.29
CA GLU A 374 -29.63 -20.39 -52.53
C GLU A 374 -29.37 -21.59 -53.44
N SER A 375 -29.42 -21.37 -54.74
CA SER A 375 -29.21 -22.39 -55.77
C SER A 375 -28.22 -21.93 -56.84
N ALA A 376 -27.41 -22.85 -57.31
CA ALA A 376 -26.53 -22.60 -58.46
C ALA A 376 -26.50 -23.87 -59.38
N PRO A 377 -26.30 -23.72 -60.69
CA PRO A 377 -25.98 -24.87 -61.52
C PRO A 377 -24.71 -25.56 -61.04
N ALA A 378 -24.72 -26.89 -61.00
CA ALA A 378 -23.54 -27.68 -60.55
C ALA A 378 -22.50 -27.81 -61.68
N ASP A 379 -22.02 -26.71 -62.21
CA ASP A 379 -20.99 -26.70 -63.26
C ASP A 379 -19.56 -26.69 -62.73
N ARG A 380 -19.42 -26.49 -61.44
CA ARG A 380 -18.15 -26.48 -60.68
C ARG A 380 -17.07 -25.56 -61.27
N SER A 381 -17.47 -24.52 -62.00
CA SER A 381 -16.54 -23.48 -62.41
C SER A 381 -16.08 -22.64 -61.19
N SER A 382 -14.92 -22.01 -61.27
CA SER A 382 -14.31 -21.30 -60.17
C SER A 382 -15.07 -20.06 -59.67
N THR A 383 -16.13 -19.65 -60.33
CA THR A 383 -17.00 -18.53 -59.97
C THR A 383 -18.45 -18.99 -60.06
N VAL A 384 -18.96 -19.51 -58.93
CA VAL A 384 -20.36 -19.90 -58.81
C VAL A 384 -21.16 -18.67 -58.40
N GLU A 385 -22.08 -18.20 -59.28
CA GLU A 385 -23.08 -17.19 -58.92
C GLU A 385 -24.28 -17.89 -58.27
N TRP A 386 -24.44 -17.63 -56.97
CA TRP A 386 -25.57 -18.15 -56.21
C TRP A 386 -26.83 -17.28 -56.42
N THR A 387 -27.93 -17.90 -56.78
CA THR A 387 -29.23 -17.26 -56.88
C THR A 387 -30.00 -17.49 -55.60
N VAL A 388 -30.47 -16.42 -54.95
CA VAL A 388 -31.31 -16.50 -53.75
C VAL A 388 -32.70 -17.00 -54.15
N MET A 389 -33.09 -18.14 -53.61
CA MET A 389 -34.40 -18.76 -53.84
C MET A 389 -35.42 -18.29 -52.82
N GLU A 390 -35.00 -18.26 -51.54
CA GLU A 390 -35.85 -17.86 -50.45
C GLU A 390 -35.02 -17.24 -49.33
N THR A 391 -35.57 -16.21 -48.64
CA THR A 391 -34.99 -15.64 -47.43
C THR A 391 -36.03 -15.69 -46.34
N ARG A 392 -35.63 -16.11 -45.15
CA ARG A 392 -36.49 -16.13 -43.96
C ARG A 392 -35.83 -15.41 -42.81
N ASN A 393 -36.64 -14.76 -42.00
CA ASN A 393 -36.25 -14.21 -40.71
C ASN A 393 -36.85 -15.12 -39.63
N LEU A 394 -36.01 -15.85 -38.92
CA LEU A 394 -36.45 -16.79 -37.91
C LEU A 394 -36.31 -16.10 -36.53
N PRO A 395 -37.41 -15.96 -35.77
CA PRO A 395 -37.33 -15.57 -34.38
C PRO A 395 -36.67 -16.73 -33.63
N PHE A 396 -35.40 -16.62 -33.38
CA PHE A 396 -34.66 -17.64 -32.66
C PHE A 396 -35.00 -17.49 -31.18
N GLY A 397 -35.58 -18.53 -30.59
CA GLY A 397 -36.17 -18.46 -29.26
C GLY A 397 -35.19 -18.35 -28.10
N THR A 398 -35.71 -17.97 -26.98
CA THR A 398 -35.05 -17.84 -25.70
C THR A 398 -34.82 -19.18 -25.00
N LEU A 399 -34.48 -20.24 -25.75
CA LEU A 399 -34.24 -21.57 -25.16
C LEU A 399 -32.78 -21.92 -25.31
N SER A 400 -32.15 -22.29 -24.20
CA SER A 400 -30.77 -22.83 -24.20
C SER A 400 -30.71 -24.06 -25.10
N ASN A 401 -29.70 -24.08 -25.98
CA ASN A 401 -29.57 -25.06 -27.07
C ASN A 401 -30.81 -25.03 -28.00
N SER A 402 -31.21 -23.84 -28.41
CA SER A 402 -32.34 -23.66 -29.32
C SER A 402 -32.11 -24.34 -30.64
N THR A 403 -33.11 -25.09 -31.06
CA THR A 403 -33.15 -25.70 -32.37
C THR A 403 -34.39 -25.21 -33.11
N GLU A 404 -34.24 -24.78 -34.36
CA GLU A 404 -35.34 -24.37 -35.22
C GLU A 404 -35.35 -25.23 -36.49
N THR A 405 -36.49 -25.87 -36.74
CA THR A 405 -36.67 -26.67 -37.96
C THR A 405 -37.20 -25.80 -39.05
N VAL A 406 -36.46 -25.72 -40.15
CA VAL A 406 -36.85 -24.93 -41.34
C VAL A 406 -37.14 -25.86 -42.50
N THR A 407 -38.34 -25.73 -43.07
CA THR A 407 -38.76 -26.47 -44.25
C THR A 407 -38.79 -25.57 -45.48
N TRP A 408 -38.05 -25.93 -46.50
CA TRP A 408 -37.96 -25.20 -47.76
C TRP A 408 -38.60 -25.96 -48.89
N GLN A 409 -39.07 -25.25 -49.88
CA GLN A 409 -39.60 -25.83 -51.13
C GLN A 409 -38.70 -25.37 -52.29
N TYR A 410 -38.06 -26.31 -52.95
CA TYR A 410 -37.23 -26.01 -54.09
C TYR A 410 -37.81 -26.63 -55.36
N THR A 411 -38.11 -25.81 -56.38
CA THR A 411 -38.52 -26.28 -57.68
C THR A 411 -37.31 -26.40 -58.57
N VAL A 412 -37.05 -27.62 -59.06
CA VAL A 412 -35.92 -27.87 -60.00
C VAL A 412 -36.28 -27.28 -61.34
N PRO A 413 -35.53 -26.29 -61.88
CA PRO A 413 -35.94 -25.52 -63.05
C PRO A 413 -35.79 -26.29 -64.37
N THR A 414 -34.73 -27.10 -64.48
CA THR A 414 -34.43 -27.82 -65.75
C THR A 414 -33.77 -29.17 -65.37
N SER A 415 -33.55 -29.99 -66.45
CA SER A 415 -32.68 -31.17 -66.27
C SER A 415 -31.24 -30.75 -66.01
N GLY A 416 -30.53 -31.54 -65.18
CA GLY A 416 -29.19 -31.28 -64.77
C GLY A 416 -29.00 -31.36 -63.27
N GLN A 417 -27.80 -31.12 -62.80
CA GLN A 417 -27.51 -31.04 -61.32
C GLN A 417 -27.55 -29.57 -60.87
N PHE A 418 -28.04 -29.40 -59.67
CA PHE A 418 -28.09 -28.09 -59.00
C PHE A 418 -27.46 -28.26 -57.61
N ASP A 419 -26.52 -27.37 -57.30
CA ASP A 419 -26.02 -27.18 -55.96
C ASP A 419 -26.96 -26.25 -55.19
N LEU A 420 -27.32 -26.64 -53.98
CA LEU A 420 -28.10 -25.85 -53.06
C LEU A 420 -27.24 -25.55 -51.88
N ARG A 421 -27.37 -24.36 -51.30
CA ARG A 421 -26.80 -24.05 -50.02
C ARG A 421 -27.82 -23.37 -49.10
N LEU A 422 -27.79 -23.74 -47.86
CA LEU A 422 -28.47 -23.09 -46.77
C LEU A 422 -27.48 -22.19 -46.09
N VAL A 423 -27.78 -20.90 -45.96
CA VAL A 423 -26.86 -19.92 -45.39
C VAL A 423 -27.49 -19.27 -44.16
N ILE A 424 -26.77 -19.22 -43.06
CA ILE A 424 -27.10 -18.47 -41.84
C ILE A 424 -26.40 -17.12 -41.96
N ASP A 425 -27.04 -16.05 -41.47
CA ASP A 425 -26.46 -14.71 -41.34
C ASP A 425 -25.54 -14.27 -42.48
N PHE A 426 -26.05 -14.38 -43.72
CA PHE A 426 -25.30 -14.09 -44.96
C PHE A 426 -24.61 -12.71 -44.96
N ALA A 427 -25.07 -11.75 -44.14
CA ALA A 427 -24.53 -10.41 -44.02
C ALA A 427 -23.48 -10.28 -42.92
N ASN A 428 -23.19 -11.36 -42.20
CA ASN A 428 -22.26 -11.42 -41.08
C ASN A 428 -22.53 -10.29 -40.05
N VAL A 429 -23.79 -10.21 -39.61
CA VAL A 429 -24.26 -9.20 -38.66
C VAL A 429 -24.23 -9.73 -37.23
N ILE A 430 -24.41 -11.06 -37.09
CA ILE A 430 -24.32 -11.79 -35.82
C ILE A 430 -22.86 -12.22 -35.66
N ASP A 431 -22.24 -11.82 -34.59
CA ASP A 431 -20.86 -12.14 -34.32
C ASP A 431 -20.77 -13.53 -33.68
N GLU A 432 -20.14 -14.49 -34.35
CA GLU A 432 -20.15 -15.90 -33.99
C GLU A 432 -18.73 -16.45 -33.75
N PHE A 433 -18.65 -17.50 -32.95
CA PHE A 433 -17.39 -18.18 -32.66
C PHE A 433 -16.78 -18.82 -33.91
N ASP A 434 -17.61 -19.45 -34.75
CA ASP A 434 -17.19 -20.07 -36.01
C ASP A 434 -18.07 -19.64 -37.16
N GLU A 435 -17.64 -18.65 -37.92
CA GLU A 435 -18.33 -18.15 -39.15
C GLU A 435 -18.23 -19.12 -40.32
N SER A 436 -17.40 -20.16 -40.24
CA SER A 436 -17.18 -21.09 -41.35
C SER A 436 -18.23 -22.20 -41.42
N ASN A 437 -19.01 -22.40 -40.37
CA ASN A 437 -20.07 -23.40 -40.28
C ASN A 437 -21.48 -22.86 -40.65
N ASN A 438 -21.58 -21.60 -41.07
CA ASN A 438 -22.82 -20.91 -41.40
C ASN A 438 -23.47 -21.38 -42.75
N ALA A 439 -22.83 -22.27 -43.47
CA ALA A 439 -23.34 -22.80 -44.73
C ALA A 439 -23.42 -24.33 -44.76
N ASN A 440 -24.54 -24.87 -45.20
CA ASN A 440 -24.73 -26.30 -45.47
C ASN A 440 -25.04 -26.52 -46.97
N TYR A 441 -24.35 -27.46 -47.58
CA TYR A 441 -24.41 -27.71 -49.03
C TYR A 441 -25.13 -29.02 -49.36
N LEU A 442 -26.02 -28.96 -50.35
CA LEU A 442 -26.85 -30.08 -50.84
C LEU A 442 -26.78 -30.14 -52.32
N VAL A 443 -27.04 -31.30 -52.93
CA VAL A 443 -27.08 -31.51 -54.37
C VAL A 443 -28.39 -32.17 -54.78
N VAL A 444 -29.02 -31.64 -55.77
CA VAL A 444 -30.26 -32.22 -56.37
C VAL A 444 -30.13 -32.38 -57.86
N THR A 445 -30.90 -33.32 -58.42
CA THR A 445 -30.86 -33.60 -59.87
C THR A 445 -32.21 -33.51 -60.54
N GLY A 446 -32.29 -32.71 -61.60
CA GLY A 446 -33.41 -32.74 -62.56
C GLY A 446 -33.23 -33.83 -63.59
N ALA A 447 -34.13 -34.80 -63.62
CA ALA A 447 -34.09 -35.87 -64.64
C ALA A 447 -34.57 -35.38 -65.94
N SER A 448 -33.90 -35.78 -67.09
CA SER A 448 -34.35 -35.47 -68.42
C SER A 448 -35.70 -36.19 -68.78
N LEU A 449 -36.63 -35.50 -69.43
CA LEU A 449 -37.87 -36.10 -69.92
C LEU A 449 -37.64 -37.17 -70.99
N ASP A 450 -36.50 -37.14 -71.66
CA ASP A 450 -36.19 -37.98 -72.82
C ASP A 450 -35.43 -39.27 -72.50
N ALA A 451 -35.16 -39.57 -71.18
CA ALA A 451 -34.47 -40.75 -70.79
C ALA A 451 -35.43 -41.85 -70.25
N PRO A 452 -35.78 -42.89 -71.03
CA PRO A 452 -36.54 -44.01 -70.50
C PRO A 452 -35.64 -44.82 -69.53
N GLY A 453 -35.90 -44.66 -68.27
CA GLY A 453 -35.62 -45.70 -67.29
C GLY A 453 -34.18 -45.97 -66.84
N THR A 454 -33.22 -45.13 -67.12
CA THR A 454 -31.88 -45.27 -66.52
C THR A 454 -31.76 -44.38 -65.30
N VAL A 455 -31.82 -44.99 -64.12
CA VAL A 455 -31.37 -44.35 -62.88
C VAL A 455 -29.90 -43.97 -63.09
N PRO A 456 -29.50 -42.68 -62.96
CA PRO A 456 -28.10 -42.32 -63.09
C PRO A 456 -27.34 -43.12 -62.02
N SER A 457 -26.33 -43.88 -62.49
CA SER A 457 -25.40 -44.55 -61.55
C SER A 457 -24.67 -43.42 -60.80
N PHE A 458 -24.92 -43.30 -59.54
CA PHE A 458 -24.21 -42.37 -58.71
C PHE A 458 -22.70 -42.71 -58.84
N ALA A 459 -21.94 -41.80 -59.39
CA ALA A 459 -20.49 -41.92 -59.34
C ALA A 459 -20.08 -41.89 -57.86
N PRO A 460 -19.12 -42.72 -57.47
CA PRO A 460 -18.71 -42.86 -56.06
C PRO A 460 -18.08 -41.62 -55.44
N SER A 461 -18.13 -40.49 -56.17
CA SER A 461 -17.59 -39.23 -55.71
C SER A 461 -18.43 -38.50 -54.63
N LEU A 462 -19.74 -38.90 -54.44
CA LEU A 462 -20.55 -38.27 -53.35
C LEU A 462 -20.07 -38.70 -51.95
N LEU A 463 -19.49 -39.90 -51.83
CA LEU A 463 -18.91 -40.35 -50.54
C LEU A 463 -17.60 -39.63 -50.21
N LEU A 464 -16.92 -39.08 -51.26
CA LEU A 464 -15.63 -38.40 -51.07
C LEU A 464 -15.82 -36.96 -50.59
N ILE A 465 -16.94 -36.30 -50.94
CA ILE A 465 -17.18 -34.91 -50.51
C ILE A 465 -17.55 -34.86 -49.02
N ILE A 466 -18.32 -35.82 -48.52
CA ILE A 466 -18.62 -35.95 -47.09
C ILE A 466 -17.36 -36.28 -46.29
N LEU A 467 -16.48 -37.12 -46.87
CA LEU A 467 -15.17 -37.49 -46.23
C LEU A 467 -14.14 -36.36 -46.30
N VAL A 468 -14.16 -35.49 -47.30
CA VAL A 468 -13.23 -34.36 -47.42
C VAL A 468 -13.64 -33.23 -46.47
N GLY A 469 -14.96 -32.96 -46.30
CA GLY A 469 -15.44 -32.01 -45.28
C GLY A 469 -15.08 -32.44 -43.86
N PHE A 470 -15.27 -33.68 -43.54
CA PHE A 470 -14.84 -34.25 -42.25
C PHE A 470 -13.30 -34.31 -42.07
N GLY A 471 -12.57 -34.60 -43.19
CA GLY A 471 -11.10 -34.66 -43.16
C GLY A 471 -10.44 -33.30 -42.97
N LEU A 472 -10.98 -32.24 -43.55
CA LEU A 472 -10.46 -30.88 -43.37
C LEU A 472 -10.72 -30.31 -41.97
N SER A 473 -11.86 -30.61 -41.34
CA SER A 473 -12.14 -30.21 -39.98
C SER A 473 -11.27 -30.91 -38.94
N LEU A 474 -10.89 -32.17 -39.20
CA LEU A 474 -9.97 -32.94 -38.37
C LEU A 474 -8.50 -32.53 -38.56
N LEU A 475 -8.11 -32.08 -39.76
CA LEU A 475 -6.74 -31.57 -40.00
C LEU A 475 -6.52 -30.17 -39.41
N GLN A 476 -7.52 -29.30 -39.41
CA GLN A 476 -7.41 -28.00 -38.77
C GLN A 476 -7.39 -28.08 -37.24
N ARG A 477 -7.95 -29.12 -36.63
CA ARG A 477 -7.84 -29.38 -35.19
C ARG A 477 -6.45 -29.86 -34.75
N LYS A 478 -5.65 -30.48 -35.65
CA LYS A 478 -4.35 -31.01 -35.32
C LYS A 478 -3.17 -30.03 -35.49
N THR A 479 -3.42 -28.83 -36.01
CA THR A 479 -2.40 -27.79 -36.20
C THR A 479 -2.50 -26.63 -35.22
N ARG A 480 -3.34 -26.78 -34.17
CA ARG A 480 -3.53 -25.79 -33.11
C ARG A 480 -3.23 -26.31 -31.67
N ASP A 481 -2.52 -27.43 -31.55
CA ASP A 481 -1.89 -27.83 -30.28
C ASP A 481 -0.38 -27.52 -30.30
#